data_1a9245e2e16f9cbf6bae82fc367682d4
#
_entry.id   1a9245e2e16f9cbf6bae82fc367682d4
#
_cell.length_a   1.000
_cell.length_b   1.000
_cell.length_c   1.000
_cell.angle_alpha   90.00
_cell.angle_beta   90.00
_cell.angle_gamma   90.00
#
_symmetry.space_group_name_H-M   'P 1'
#
loop_
_entity.id
_entity.type
_entity.pdbx_description
1 polymer ?
#
loop_
_entity_poly.entity_id
_entity_poly.type
_entity_poly.pdbx_seq_one_letter_code
_entity_poly.pdbx_strand_id
1 'polypeptide(L)'
;MSLHNDNALAVALDTSTDMLACAASWTDAQTGEAKLASGDHLCRRHANVELVNTVDGVLAQAGLDRSDVGCYVVGRGPGSFTGVRIGISTAKGLARGANVPLLGVSTLDACAWTAWKAGVRGKLGILADAMRGEVYP
;
A
#
# COMPACT_ATOMS: atom_id res chain seq x y z
N MET A 1 15.22 1.72 -18.43
CA MET A 1 14.98 2.19 -17.06
C MET A 1 15.29 1.03 -16.12
N SER A 2 16.44 1.08 -15.47
CA SER A 2 16.90 -0.01 -14.59
C SER A 2 16.18 0.11 -13.24
N LEU A 3 15.32 -0.85 -12.90
CA LEU A 3 14.68 -0.97 -11.58
C LEU A 3 15.64 -1.60 -10.54
N HIS A 4 16.93 -1.63 -10.80
CA HIS A 4 17.94 -2.19 -9.94
C HIS A 4 18.56 -1.10 -9.04
N ASN A 5 17.75 -0.56 -8.14
CA ASN A 5 18.27 0.04 -6.93
C ASN A 5 17.91 -0.93 -5.80
N ASP A 6 18.81 -1.84 -5.46
CA ASP A 6 18.59 -2.92 -4.49
C ASP A 6 18.23 -2.41 -3.07
N ASN A 7 18.24 -1.09 -2.86
CA ASN A 7 17.89 -0.40 -1.63
C ASN A 7 16.69 0.56 -1.79
N ALA A 8 15.87 0.40 -2.82
CA ALA A 8 14.76 1.32 -3.03
C ALA A 8 13.69 1.16 -1.94
N LEU A 9 13.44 2.24 -1.20
CA LEU A 9 12.31 2.34 -0.30
C LEU A 9 11.01 2.32 -1.13
N ALA A 10 10.17 1.33 -0.89
CA ALA A 10 8.84 1.22 -1.47
C ALA A 10 7.79 1.64 -0.43
N VAL A 11 6.88 2.51 -0.83
CA VAL A 11 5.71 2.89 0.00
C VAL A 11 4.45 2.37 -0.66
N ALA A 12 3.73 1.50 0.05
CA ALA A 12 2.45 0.93 -0.39
C ALA A 12 1.28 1.55 0.38
N LEU A 13 0.17 1.77 -0.31
CA LEU A 13 -1.06 2.28 0.29
C LEU A 13 -2.30 1.62 -0.34
N ASP A 14 -3.32 1.41 0.49
CA ASP A 14 -4.62 0.89 0.06
C ASP A 14 -5.75 1.56 0.86
N THR A 15 -6.75 2.01 0.15
CA THR A 15 -7.96 2.66 0.67
C THR A 15 -9.23 2.03 0.10
N SER A 16 -9.15 0.78 -0.35
CA SER A 16 -10.27 0.06 -0.98
C SER A 16 -11.35 -0.38 0.00
N THR A 17 -11.06 -0.34 1.30
CA THR A 17 -11.98 -0.66 2.40
C THR A 17 -12.17 0.55 3.32
N ASP A 18 -12.88 0.38 4.43
CA ASP A 18 -12.97 1.38 5.49
C ASP A 18 -11.65 1.57 6.25
N MET A 19 -10.71 0.66 6.06
CA MET A 19 -9.35 0.78 6.58
C MET A 19 -8.47 1.50 5.58
N LEU A 20 -7.74 2.49 6.07
CA LEU A 20 -6.61 3.07 5.38
C LEU A 20 -5.38 2.28 5.80
N ALA A 21 -4.72 1.63 4.88
CA ALA A 21 -3.49 0.87 5.12
C ALA A 21 -2.30 1.53 4.39
N CYS A 22 -1.20 1.68 5.10
CA CYS A 22 0.06 2.17 4.54
C CYS A 22 1.23 1.36 5.10
N ALA A 23 2.21 1.08 4.26
CA ALA A 23 3.44 0.42 4.65
C ALA A 23 4.62 0.95 3.87
N ALA A 24 5.78 1.00 4.53
CA ALA A 24 7.07 1.28 3.92
C ALA A 24 7.98 0.06 4.06
N SER A 25 8.58 -0.37 2.98
CA SER A 25 9.52 -1.50 2.96
C SER A 25 10.84 -1.07 2.33
N TRP A 26 11.94 -1.41 2.99
CA TRP A 26 13.29 -1.10 2.51
C TRP A 26 14.28 -2.18 2.94
N THR A 27 15.45 -2.19 2.32
CA THR A 27 16.56 -3.02 2.77
C THR A 27 17.52 -2.18 3.59
N ASP A 28 17.86 -2.63 4.78
CA ASP A 28 18.86 -2.00 5.61
C ASP A 28 20.23 -2.12 4.95
N ALA A 29 20.87 -0.96 4.69
CA ALA A 29 22.14 -0.92 3.96
C ALA A 29 23.32 -1.55 4.73
N GLN A 30 23.23 -1.66 6.06
CA GLN A 30 24.29 -2.21 6.88
C GLN A 30 24.15 -3.71 7.07
N THR A 31 22.94 -4.21 7.23
CA THR A 31 22.68 -5.62 7.50
C THR A 31 22.21 -6.42 6.29
N GLY A 32 21.73 -5.75 5.23
CA GLY A 32 21.08 -6.39 4.08
C GLY A 32 19.69 -6.96 4.40
N GLU A 33 19.14 -6.72 5.58
CA GLU A 33 17.85 -7.23 5.99
C GLU A 33 16.69 -6.37 5.45
N ALA A 34 15.62 -7.03 5.04
CA ALA A 34 14.38 -6.36 4.69
C ALA A 34 13.69 -5.84 5.95
N LYS A 35 13.38 -4.55 5.97
CA LYS A 35 12.66 -3.87 7.04
C LYS A 35 11.29 -3.41 6.58
N LEU A 36 10.36 -3.31 7.51
CA LEU A 36 9.00 -2.89 7.27
C LEU A 36 8.53 -1.96 8.41
N ALA A 37 7.91 -0.87 8.03
CA ALA A 37 7.09 -0.05 8.92
C ALA A 37 5.68 0.02 8.36
N SER A 38 4.65 0.01 9.19
CA SER A 38 3.28 0.08 8.74
C SER A 38 2.40 0.85 9.70
N GLY A 39 1.33 1.44 9.17
CA GLY A 39 0.28 2.09 9.91
C GLY A 39 -1.05 1.84 9.22
N ASP A 40 -2.06 1.55 10.01
CA ASP A 40 -3.44 1.40 9.55
C ASP A 40 -4.39 2.03 10.55
N HIS A 41 -5.48 2.56 10.06
CA HIS A 41 -6.55 3.06 10.90
C HIS A 41 -7.89 3.07 10.16
N LEU A 42 -8.96 3.05 10.94
CA LEU A 42 -10.31 3.14 10.41
C LEU A 42 -10.58 4.57 9.94
N CYS A 43 -10.82 4.73 8.64
CA CYS A 43 -11.04 6.02 8.02
C CYS A 43 -12.33 6.04 7.19
N ARG A 44 -13.44 6.46 7.82
CA ARG A 44 -14.77 6.45 7.17
C ARG A 44 -15.09 7.68 6.32
N ARG A 45 -14.42 8.82 6.48
CA ARG A 45 -14.85 10.08 5.84
C ARG A 45 -13.75 11.04 5.37
N HIS A 46 -12.49 10.88 5.77
CA HIS A 46 -11.42 11.84 5.50
C HIS A 46 -10.14 11.21 4.93
N ALA A 47 -10.29 10.13 4.17
CA ALA A 47 -9.17 9.34 3.64
C ALA A 47 -8.15 10.18 2.86
N ASN A 48 -8.60 11.20 2.15
CA ASN A 48 -7.72 12.06 1.34
C ASN A 48 -6.72 12.88 2.17
N VAL A 49 -7.14 13.41 3.33
CA VAL A 49 -6.25 14.19 4.22
C VAL A 49 -5.40 13.26 5.07
N GLU A 50 -6.00 12.21 5.59
CA GLU A 50 -5.34 11.26 6.50
C GLU A 50 -4.30 10.40 5.79
N LEU A 51 -4.49 10.09 4.50
CA LEU A 51 -3.60 9.24 3.73
C LEU A 51 -2.17 9.80 3.65
N VAL A 52 -2.03 11.07 3.34
CA VAL A 52 -0.71 11.73 3.24
C VAL A 52 -0.03 11.77 4.62
N ASN A 53 -0.81 12.11 5.66
CA ASN A 53 -0.31 12.13 7.04
C ASN A 53 0.11 10.72 7.50
N THR A 54 -0.63 9.68 7.08
CA THR A 54 -0.27 8.29 7.40
C THR A 54 1.02 7.89 6.70
N VAL A 55 1.21 8.27 5.45
CA VAL A 55 2.48 8.05 4.73
C VAL A 55 3.64 8.70 5.50
N ASP A 56 3.51 9.97 5.87
CA ASP A 56 4.55 10.68 6.63
C ASP A 56 4.81 10.04 7.99
N GLY A 57 3.76 9.61 8.69
CA GLY A 57 3.89 8.93 9.98
C GLY A 57 4.62 7.59 9.87
N VAL A 58 4.33 6.80 8.84
CA VAL A 58 5.00 5.52 8.58
C VAL A 58 6.48 5.73 8.23
N LEU A 59 6.78 6.71 7.40
CA LEU A 59 8.16 7.06 7.05
C LEU A 59 8.94 7.56 8.29
N ALA A 60 8.32 8.43 9.10
CA ALA A 60 8.95 8.94 10.32
C ALA A 60 9.27 7.83 11.34
N GLN A 61 8.42 6.81 11.48
CA GLN A 61 8.70 5.62 12.31
C GLN A 61 9.97 4.89 11.85
N ALA A 62 10.25 4.90 10.57
CA ALA A 62 11.42 4.28 9.97
C ALA A 62 12.68 5.20 9.99
N GLY A 63 12.54 6.45 10.43
CA GLY A 63 13.59 7.46 10.33
C GLY A 63 13.87 7.92 8.89
N LEU A 64 12.86 7.82 8.03
CA LEU A 64 12.90 8.13 6.61
C LEU A 64 11.93 9.28 6.28
N ASP A 65 12.07 9.86 5.11
CA ASP A 65 11.16 10.87 4.59
C ASP A 65 10.77 10.62 3.11
N ARG A 66 9.95 11.49 2.55
CA ARG A 66 9.44 11.30 1.17
C ARG A 66 10.53 11.38 0.11
N SER A 67 11.66 12.03 0.38
CA SER A 67 12.78 12.13 -0.57
C SER A 67 13.54 10.81 -0.72
N ASP A 68 13.39 9.91 0.27
CA ASP A 68 14.00 8.58 0.25
C ASP A 68 13.19 7.57 -0.58
N VAL A 69 11.93 7.90 -0.91
CA VAL A 69 11.03 6.96 -1.60
C VAL A 69 11.47 6.71 -3.03
N GLY A 70 11.75 5.47 -3.37
CA GLY A 70 12.13 5.02 -4.70
C GLY A 70 10.96 4.56 -5.57
N CYS A 71 9.83 4.14 -4.98
CA CYS A 71 8.60 3.83 -5.70
C CYS A 71 7.37 3.88 -4.79
N TYR A 72 6.22 4.14 -5.40
CA TYR A 72 4.93 3.99 -4.72
C TYR A 72 4.19 2.78 -5.27
N VAL A 73 3.43 2.12 -4.39
CA VAL A 73 2.55 0.99 -4.71
C VAL A 73 1.15 1.35 -4.23
N VAL A 74 0.13 1.08 -5.02
CA VAL A 74 -1.26 1.37 -4.63
C VAL A 74 -2.17 0.19 -4.89
N GLY A 75 -3.02 -0.12 -3.91
CA GLY A 75 -4.14 -1.02 -4.07
C GLY A 75 -5.15 -0.45 -5.05
N ARG A 76 -5.48 -1.21 -6.09
CA ARG A 76 -6.44 -0.81 -7.12
C ARG A 76 -7.80 -1.49 -6.96
N GLY A 77 -8.09 -1.99 -5.77
CA GLY A 77 -9.31 -2.73 -5.47
C GLY A 77 -9.25 -4.19 -5.91
N PRO A 78 -10.36 -4.85 -5.96
CA PRO A 78 -11.73 -4.33 -5.83
C PRO A 78 -12.05 -3.84 -4.40
N GLY A 79 -13.04 -2.93 -4.31
CA GLY A 79 -13.51 -2.40 -3.03
C GLY A 79 -14.30 -1.10 -3.21
N SER A 80 -14.28 -0.24 -2.20
CA SER A 80 -14.98 1.05 -2.22
C SER A 80 -14.58 1.88 -3.44
N PHE A 81 -15.54 2.23 -4.28
CA PHE A 81 -15.30 3.05 -5.48
C PHE A 81 -14.62 4.38 -5.15
N THR A 82 -15.11 5.07 -4.14
CA THR A 82 -14.54 6.35 -3.69
C THR A 82 -13.16 6.13 -3.07
N GLY A 83 -13.00 5.12 -2.22
CA GLY A 83 -11.74 4.81 -1.56
C GLY A 83 -10.63 4.49 -2.56
N VAL A 84 -10.88 3.59 -3.50
CA VAL A 84 -9.91 3.22 -4.55
C VAL A 84 -9.46 4.44 -5.35
N ARG A 85 -10.39 5.34 -5.72
CA ARG A 85 -10.05 6.56 -6.46
C ARG A 85 -9.20 7.52 -5.65
N ILE A 86 -9.49 7.69 -4.36
CA ILE A 86 -8.69 8.52 -3.44
C ILE A 86 -7.26 7.97 -3.36
N GLY A 87 -7.10 6.67 -3.10
CA GLY A 87 -5.80 6.02 -3.01
C GLY A 87 -4.98 6.19 -4.29
N ILE A 88 -5.57 5.87 -5.44
CA ILE A 88 -4.89 5.98 -6.73
C ILE A 88 -4.52 7.43 -7.05
N SER A 89 -5.42 8.39 -6.82
CA SER A 89 -5.14 9.80 -7.11
C SER A 89 -4.02 10.35 -6.22
N THR A 90 -4.03 10.00 -4.93
CA THR A 90 -2.99 10.40 -3.98
C THR A 90 -1.64 9.78 -4.34
N ALA A 91 -1.62 8.48 -4.63
CA ALA A 91 -0.40 7.77 -5.03
C ALA A 91 0.19 8.34 -6.33
N LYS A 92 -0.64 8.69 -7.32
CA LYS A 92 -0.21 9.37 -8.54
C LYS A 92 0.40 10.73 -8.26
N GLY A 93 -0.20 11.51 -7.37
CA GLY A 93 0.32 12.81 -6.97
C GLY A 93 1.68 12.70 -6.29
N LEU A 94 1.82 11.78 -5.34
CA LEU A 94 3.06 11.52 -4.62
C LEU A 94 4.17 11.02 -5.57
N ALA A 95 3.88 10.02 -6.39
CA ALA A 95 4.84 9.45 -7.33
C ALA A 95 5.31 10.48 -8.37
N ARG A 96 4.38 11.28 -8.90
CA ARG A 96 4.70 12.34 -9.86
C ARG A 96 5.53 13.46 -9.22
N GLY A 97 5.17 13.87 -8.00
CA GLY A 97 5.92 14.90 -7.26
C GLY A 97 7.34 14.48 -6.93
N ALA A 98 7.55 13.20 -6.60
CA ALA A 98 8.87 12.63 -6.32
C ALA A 98 9.62 12.16 -7.59
N ASN A 99 8.98 12.16 -8.75
CA ASN A 99 9.50 11.63 -10.02
C ASN A 99 9.95 10.16 -9.93
N VAL A 100 9.15 9.33 -9.26
CA VAL A 100 9.39 7.90 -9.06
C VAL A 100 8.26 7.05 -9.66
N PRO A 101 8.51 5.76 -9.96
CA PRO A 101 7.48 4.87 -10.50
C PRO A 101 6.33 4.65 -9.52
N LEU A 102 5.16 4.36 -10.10
CA LEU A 102 3.95 3.92 -9.40
C LEU A 102 3.51 2.57 -9.93
N LEU A 103 3.27 1.64 -9.01
CA LEU A 103 2.76 0.30 -9.30
C LEU A 103 1.34 0.13 -8.75
N GLY A 104 0.46 -0.49 -9.53
CA GLY A 104 -0.88 -0.87 -9.07
C GLY A 104 -0.98 -2.37 -8.79
N VAL A 105 -1.42 -2.75 -7.60
CA VAL A 105 -1.57 -4.13 -7.15
C VAL A 105 -3.03 -4.43 -6.82
N SER A 106 -3.50 -5.63 -7.13
CA SER A 106 -4.83 -6.06 -6.71
C SER A 106 -4.89 -6.15 -5.18
N THR A 107 -5.92 -5.57 -4.59
CA THR A 107 -6.17 -5.69 -3.14
C THR A 107 -6.40 -7.15 -2.74
N LEU A 108 -7.04 -7.96 -3.60
CA LEU A 108 -7.25 -9.39 -3.33
C LEU A 108 -5.94 -10.17 -3.35
N ASP A 109 -5.01 -9.85 -4.26
CA ASP A 109 -3.67 -10.46 -4.27
C ASP A 109 -2.90 -10.12 -2.99
N ALA A 110 -3.00 -8.89 -2.51
CA ALA A 110 -2.40 -8.48 -1.23
C ALA A 110 -2.99 -9.25 -0.05
N CYS A 111 -4.32 -9.46 -0.04
CA CYS A 111 -5.00 -10.29 0.96
C CYS A 111 -4.53 -11.76 0.90
N ALA A 112 -4.40 -12.32 -0.30
CA ALA A 112 -3.90 -13.69 -0.49
C ALA A 112 -2.46 -13.84 0.03
N TRP A 113 -1.60 -12.87 -0.24
CA TRP A 113 -0.24 -12.82 0.28
C TRP A 113 -0.21 -12.75 1.81
N THR A 114 -1.05 -11.91 2.42
CA THR A 114 -1.18 -11.78 3.87
C THR A 114 -1.60 -13.10 4.51
N ALA A 115 -2.59 -13.79 3.94
CA ALA A 115 -3.02 -15.10 4.40
C ALA A 115 -1.90 -16.14 4.30
N TRP A 116 -1.14 -16.15 3.19
CA TRP A 116 0.00 -17.05 3.01
C TRP A 116 1.10 -16.78 4.06
N LYS A 117 1.42 -15.53 4.34
CA LYS A 117 2.38 -15.12 5.40
C LYS A 117 1.92 -15.54 6.77
N ALA A 118 0.60 -15.52 7.04
CA ALA A 118 0.00 -16.01 8.28
C ALA A 118 -0.04 -17.56 8.41
N GLY A 119 0.50 -18.29 7.43
CA GLY A 119 0.61 -19.74 7.48
C GLY A 119 -0.50 -20.51 6.76
N VAL A 120 -1.46 -19.83 6.13
CA VAL A 120 -2.49 -20.51 5.33
C VAL A 120 -1.84 -21.20 4.14
N ARG A 121 -2.17 -22.48 3.93
CA ARG A 121 -1.63 -23.31 2.83
C ARG A 121 -2.77 -24.05 2.15
N GLY A 122 -2.53 -24.45 0.90
CA GLY A 122 -3.51 -25.16 0.05
C GLY A 122 -4.25 -24.19 -0.90
N LYS A 123 -5.42 -24.59 -1.37
CA LYS A 123 -6.26 -23.75 -2.23
C LYS A 123 -6.92 -22.68 -1.37
N LEU A 124 -6.72 -21.42 -1.74
CA LEU A 124 -7.28 -20.25 -1.04
C LEU A 124 -8.14 -19.44 -2.01
N GLY A 125 -9.39 -19.21 -1.63
CA GLY A 125 -10.27 -18.26 -2.29
C GLY A 125 -10.30 -16.95 -1.49
N ILE A 126 -10.07 -15.83 -2.15
CA ILE A 126 -10.23 -14.50 -1.57
C ILE A 126 -11.42 -13.83 -2.24
N LEU A 127 -12.36 -13.39 -1.43
CA LEU A 127 -13.59 -12.71 -1.90
C LEU A 127 -13.71 -11.35 -1.22
N ALA A 128 -14.10 -10.33 -1.97
CA ALA A 128 -14.48 -9.04 -1.41
C ALA A 128 -15.96 -8.77 -1.65
N ASP A 129 -16.61 -8.13 -0.69
CA ASP A 129 -18.01 -7.72 -0.79
C ASP A 129 -18.17 -6.69 -1.93
N ALA A 130 -18.98 -7.04 -2.93
CA ALA A 130 -19.35 -6.15 -4.04
C ALA A 130 -20.65 -5.39 -3.78
N MET A 131 -21.21 -5.48 -2.57
CA MET A 131 -22.50 -4.94 -2.17
C MET A 131 -23.70 -5.67 -2.84
N ARG A 132 -24.90 -5.48 -2.30
CA ARG A 132 -26.16 -6.07 -2.80
C ARG A 132 -26.16 -7.61 -2.87
N GLY A 133 -25.34 -8.28 -2.03
CA GLY A 133 -25.26 -9.75 -2.00
C GLY A 133 -24.35 -10.35 -3.09
N GLU A 134 -23.56 -9.54 -3.75
CA GLU A 134 -22.57 -9.96 -4.73
C GLU A 134 -21.15 -9.93 -4.13
N VAL A 135 -20.22 -10.65 -4.77
CA VAL A 135 -18.80 -10.68 -4.36
C VAL A 135 -17.90 -10.51 -5.57
N TYR A 136 -16.75 -9.88 -5.33
CA TYR A 136 -15.62 -9.91 -6.26
C TYR A 136 -14.78 -11.17 -5.99
N PRO A 137 -14.54 -12.01 -6.99
CA PRO A 137 -13.65 -13.16 -6.89
C PRO A 137 -12.17 -12.77 -7.04
#